data_37fd4f1ffc6f61580e933e8b6c34cbef
#
_entry.id   37fd4f1ffc6f61580e933e8b6c34cbef
#
_cell.length_a   1.000
_cell.length_b   1.000
_cell.length_c   1.000
_cell.angle_alpha   90.00
_cell.angle_beta   90.00
_cell.angle_gamma   90.00
#
_symmetry.space_group_name_H-M   'P 1'
#
loop_
_entity.id
_entity.type
_entity.pdbx_description
1 polymer ?
#
loop_
_entity_poly.entity_id
_entity_poly.type
_entity_poly.pdbx_seq_one_letter_code
_entity_poly.pdbx_strand_id
1 'polypeptide(L)'
;MKTFADSARNLSLDLDKLADGMPGISPKFGSALSEAATVCFEEQRHYSGVAMQIDGDFDHSCKVNWNEPSTEQIKRAWADPDETTEHGAYGVAALLVAGLTEYTVYERSRKGTGFDSGVPLLAIKVRPGRPVEANAAVSGRTRP
;
A
#
# COMPACT_ATOMS: atom_id res chain seq x y z
N MET A 1 -17.64 13.98 -13.26
CA MET A 1 -16.61 12.93 -13.14
C MET A 1 -15.33 13.53 -12.62
N LYS A 2 -14.70 12.85 -11.68
CA LYS A 2 -13.47 13.35 -11.11
C LYS A 2 -12.30 13.03 -12.01
N THR A 3 -11.39 13.98 -12.14
CA THR A 3 -10.15 13.73 -12.82
C THR A 3 -9.23 12.97 -11.88
N PHE A 4 -8.13 12.46 -12.39
CA PHE A 4 -7.16 11.81 -11.55
C PHE A 4 -6.64 12.77 -10.48
N ALA A 5 -6.39 14.02 -10.87
CA ALA A 5 -5.91 15.02 -9.93
C ALA A 5 -6.91 15.27 -8.81
N ASP A 6 -8.18 15.32 -9.16
CA ASP A 6 -9.20 15.53 -8.14
C ASP A 6 -9.27 14.34 -7.20
N SER A 7 -9.15 13.14 -7.74
CA SER A 7 -9.16 11.95 -6.90
C SER A 7 -8.00 11.95 -5.92
N ALA A 8 -6.81 12.29 -6.38
CA ALA A 8 -5.64 12.32 -5.50
C ALA A 8 -5.77 13.40 -4.45
N ARG A 9 -6.29 14.56 -4.84
CA ARG A 9 -6.40 15.67 -3.91
C ARG A 9 -7.36 15.38 -2.78
N ASN A 10 -8.41 14.61 -3.08
CA ASN A 10 -9.42 14.30 -2.08
C ASN A 10 -9.27 12.91 -1.48
N LEU A 11 -8.21 12.21 -1.82
CA LEU A 11 -8.06 10.84 -1.38
C LEU A 11 -7.66 10.76 0.09
N SER A 12 -8.32 9.87 0.80
CA SER A 12 -7.93 9.50 2.14
C SER A 12 -7.66 8.01 2.10
N LEU A 13 -6.50 7.62 2.54
CA LEU A 13 -6.17 6.20 2.65
C LEU A 13 -6.50 5.77 4.07
N ASP A 14 -7.39 4.81 4.19
CA ASP A 14 -7.75 4.29 5.48
C ASP A 14 -7.05 2.94 5.61
N LEU A 15 -6.03 2.88 6.44
CA LEU A 15 -5.25 1.64 6.59
C LEU A 15 -6.11 0.48 7.04
N ASP A 16 -7.17 0.75 7.79
CA ASP A 16 -8.04 -0.31 8.27
C ASP A 16 -8.79 -1.01 7.13
N LYS A 17 -8.92 -0.35 6.00
CA LYS A 17 -9.58 -0.97 4.85
C LYS A 17 -8.78 -2.13 4.27
N LEU A 18 -7.51 -2.21 4.58
CA LEU A 18 -6.72 -3.36 4.12
C LEU A 18 -7.29 -4.67 4.66
N ALA A 19 -7.94 -4.62 5.82
CA ALA A 19 -8.54 -5.81 6.41
C ALA A 19 -9.76 -6.31 5.64
N ASP A 20 -10.30 -5.50 4.73
CA ASP A 20 -11.40 -5.95 3.87
C ASP A 20 -10.89 -6.87 2.78
N GLY A 21 -9.60 -6.77 2.48
CA GLY A 21 -8.99 -7.60 1.46
C GLY A 21 -9.15 -7.05 0.07
N MET A 22 -8.42 -7.65 -0.84
CA MET A 22 -8.48 -7.38 -2.27
C MET A 22 -8.32 -8.72 -2.95
N PRO A 23 -8.51 -8.81 -4.27
CA PRO A 23 -8.34 -10.12 -4.92
C PRO A 23 -7.02 -10.82 -4.61
N GLY A 24 -5.93 -10.07 -4.48
CA GLY A 24 -4.63 -10.65 -4.16
C GLY A 24 -4.17 -10.46 -2.73
N ILE A 25 -5.03 -10.00 -1.86
CA ILE A 25 -4.72 -9.77 -0.46
C ILE A 25 -5.87 -10.31 0.38
N SER A 26 -5.62 -11.40 1.08
CA SER A 26 -6.65 -11.94 1.95
C SER A 26 -6.92 -10.99 3.10
N PRO A 27 -8.10 -11.05 3.73
CA PRO A 27 -8.38 -10.18 4.86
C PRO A 27 -7.36 -10.32 6.00
N LYS A 28 -6.90 -11.51 6.27
CA LYS A 28 -5.90 -11.68 7.32
C LYS A 28 -4.57 -11.06 6.94
N PHE A 29 -4.15 -11.26 5.71
CA PHE A 29 -2.91 -10.64 5.26
C PHE A 29 -3.07 -9.12 5.23
N GLY A 30 -4.24 -8.65 4.79
CA GLY A 30 -4.52 -7.22 4.81
C GLY A 30 -4.45 -6.63 6.19
N SER A 31 -4.94 -7.36 7.19
CA SER A 31 -4.83 -6.92 8.57
C SER A 31 -3.37 -6.81 8.99
N ALA A 32 -2.55 -7.76 8.58
CA ALA A 32 -1.12 -7.71 8.90
C ALA A 32 -0.46 -6.51 8.23
N LEU A 33 -0.82 -6.23 6.98
CA LEU A 33 -0.27 -5.08 6.27
C LEU A 33 -0.70 -3.79 6.96
N SER A 34 -1.93 -3.73 7.43
CA SER A 34 -2.43 -2.58 8.14
C SER A 34 -1.64 -2.34 9.43
N GLU A 35 -1.36 -3.42 10.16
CA GLU A 35 -0.56 -3.31 11.38
C GLU A 35 0.82 -2.77 11.07
N ALA A 36 1.46 -3.33 10.04
CA ALA A 36 2.81 -2.92 9.69
C ALA A 36 2.85 -1.45 9.29
N ALA A 37 1.89 -1.03 8.48
CA ALA A 37 1.86 0.36 8.04
C ALA A 37 1.63 1.29 9.23
N THR A 38 0.73 0.92 10.13
CA THR A 38 0.46 1.75 11.31
C THR A 38 1.72 1.89 12.16
N VAL A 39 2.44 0.77 12.38
CA VAL A 39 3.66 0.82 13.14
C VAL A 39 4.67 1.75 12.46
N CYS A 40 4.80 1.66 11.15
CA CYS A 40 5.75 2.52 10.43
C CYS A 40 5.45 3.99 10.63
N PHE A 41 4.19 4.38 10.48
CA PHE A 41 3.85 5.78 10.65
C PHE A 41 4.07 6.24 12.08
N GLU A 42 3.70 5.41 13.04
CA GLU A 42 3.85 5.80 14.44
C GLU A 42 5.31 5.86 14.86
N GLU A 43 6.14 4.99 14.32
CA GLU A 43 7.56 5.03 14.64
C GLU A 43 8.21 6.31 14.11
N GLN A 44 7.65 6.87 13.06
CA GLN A 44 8.12 8.15 12.54
C GLN A 44 7.40 9.32 13.19
N ARG A 45 6.65 9.05 14.25
CA ARG A 45 5.95 10.07 15.04
C ARG A 45 4.85 10.77 14.27
N HIS A 46 4.19 10.06 13.40
CA HIS A 46 3.03 10.59 12.70
C HIS A 46 1.77 10.16 13.42
N TYR A 47 0.73 10.95 13.26
CA TYR A 47 -0.57 10.65 13.82
C TYR A 47 -1.57 10.40 12.71
N SER A 48 -2.64 9.70 13.02
CA SER A 48 -3.69 9.45 12.03
C SER A 48 -4.16 10.77 11.44
N GLY A 49 -4.33 10.79 10.15
CA GLY A 49 -4.65 12.02 9.42
C GLY A 49 -3.44 12.66 8.80
N VAL A 50 -2.27 12.03 8.91
CA VAL A 50 -1.05 12.61 8.39
C VAL A 50 -1.13 12.74 6.86
N ALA A 51 -0.56 13.81 6.33
CA ALA A 51 -0.51 14.02 4.89
C ALA A 51 0.66 13.25 4.31
N MET A 52 0.41 12.57 3.21
CA MET A 52 1.45 11.83 2.50
C MET A 52 1.58 12.42 1.12
N GLN A 53 2.80 12.76 0.74
CA GLN A 53 3.08 13.33 -0.57
C GLN A 53 3.24 12.21 -1.59
N ILE A 54 2.60 12.36 -2.72
CA ILE A 54 2.72 11.40 -3.82
C ILE A 54 3.52 12.07 -4.92
N ASP A 55 4.70 11.50 -5.20
CA ASP A 55 5.58 12.05 -6.22
C ASP A 55 5.48 11.23 -7.49
N GLY A 56 5.97 11.79 -8.56
CA GLY A 56 5.99 11.11 -9.85
C GLY A 56 5.21 11.90 -10.86
N ASP A 57 4.40 11.20 -11.64
CA ASP A 57 3.57 11.87 -12.63
C ASP A 57 2.51 12.73 -11.97
N PHE A 58 2.28 12.53 -10.69
CA PHE A 58 1.31 13.28 -9.96
C PHE A 58 1.98 13.86 -8.77
N ASP A 59 1.66 15.07 -8.49
CA ASP A 59 2.31 15.77 -7.41
C ASP A 59 1.22 16.17 -6.45
N HIS A 60 0.65 15.23 -5.80
CA HIS A 60 -0.48 15.45 -4.92
C HIS A 60 -0.23 14.83 -3.57
N SER A 61 -1.02 15.24 -2.59
CA SER A 61 -0.93 14.62 -1.27
C SER A 61 -2.28 14.03 -0.91
N CYS A 62 -2.26 13.08 -0.03
CA CYS A 62 -3.47 12.48 0.49
C CYS A 62 -3.29 12.30 1.98
N LYS A 63 -4.37 12.01 2.67
CA LYS A 63 -4.30 11.76 4.10
C LYS A 63 -4.28 10.27 4.36
N VAL A 64 -3.51 9.88 5.36
CA VAL A 64 -3.46 8.48 5.77
C VAL A 64 -4.06 8.39 7.16
N ASN A 65 -5.05 7.54 7.31
CA ASN A 65 -5.78 7.40 8.56
C ASN A 65 -5.73 5.98 9.07
N TRP A 66 -5.77 5.85 10.37
CA TRP A 66 -5.95 4.55 11.02
C TRP A 66 -6.67 4.80 12.33
N ASN A 67 -7.46 3.81 12.79
CA ASN A 67 -8.33 4.02 13.94
C ASN A 67 -7.67 3.77 15.26
N GLU A 68 -6.83 2.77 15.34
CA GLU A 68 -6.28 2.38 16.62
C GLU A 68 -4.76 2.41 16.62
N PRO A 69 -4.18 2.98 17.65
CA PRO A 69 -2.71 2.96 17.74
C PRO A 69 -2.20 1.55 17.99
N SER A 70 -0.95 1.35 17.66
CA SER A 70 -0.32 0.07 17.88
C SER A 70 -0.13 -0.21 19.35
N THR A 71 -0.43 -1.43 19.75
CA THR A 71 -0.16 -1.86 21.11
C THR A 71 1.28 -2.33 21.22
N GLU A 72 1.74 -2.55 22.44
CA GLU A 72 3.07 -3.10 22.64
C GLU A 72 3.20 -4.47 22.00
N GLN A 73 2.14 -5.26 22.05
CA GLN A 73 2.16 -6.58 21.43
C GLN A 73 2.37 -6.47 19.93
N ILE A 74 1.68 -5.52 19.29
CA ILE A 74 1.81 -5.31 17.85
C ILE A 74 3.23 -4.85 17.52
N LYS A 75 3.77 -3.94 18.32
CA LYS A 75 5.12 -3.44 18.06
C LYS A 75 6.15 -4.54 18.21
N ARG A 76 5.95 -5.46 19.14
CA ARG A 76 6.89 -6.58 19.28
C ARG A 76 6.78 -7.54 18.10
N ALA A 77 5.58 -7.72 17.57
CA ALA A 77 5.39 -8.58 16.42
C ALA A 77 6.09 -8.00 15.18
N TRP A 78 6.20 -6.68 15.12
CA TRP A 78 6.83 -6.00 14.00
C TRP A 78 8.16 -5.38 14.43
N ALA A 79 8.96 -6.17 15.13
CA ALA A 79 10.22 -5.67 15.66
C ALA A 79 11.31 -5.49 14.62
N ASP A 80 11.24 -6.21 13.50
CA ASP A 80 12.21 -6.08 12.43
C ASP A 80 11.84 -4.88 11.57
N PRO A 81 12.64 -3.81 11.58
CA PRO A 81 12.26 -2.61 10.84
C PRO A 81 12.22 -2.80 9.34
N ASP A 82 13.08 -3.66 8.80
CA ASP A 82 13.07 -3.88 7.35
C ASP A 82 11.81 -4.59 6.91
N GLU A 83 11.43 -5.62 7.62
CA GLU A 83 10.22 -6.36 7.30
C GLU A 83 8.99 -5.48 7.48
N THR A 84 8.96 -4.70 8.54
CA THR A 84 7.84 -3.81 8.82
C THR A 84 7.69 -2.78 7.72
N THR A 85 8.80 -2.22 7.27
CA THR A 85 8.77 -1.21 6.21
C THR A 85 8.30 -1.82 4.90
N GLU A 86 8.77 -3.01 4.57
CA GLU A 86 8.34 -3.66 3.34
C GLU A 86 6.84 -3.93 3.34
N HIS A 87 6.35 -4.48 4.42
CA HIS A 87 4.92 -4.80 4.50
C HIS A 87 4.06 -3.55 4.58
N GLY A 88 4.52 -2.55 5.31
CA GLY A 88 3.81 -1.29 5.39
C GLY A 88 3.72 -0.61 4.04
N ALA A 89 4.84 -0.60 3.31
CA ALA A 89 4.87 0.01 1.98
C ALA A 89 3.97 -0.74 1.01
N TYR A 90 3.95 -2.06 1.11
CA TYR A 90 3.08 -2.88 0.28
C TYR A 90 1.62 -2.49 0.53
N GLY A 91 1.22 -2.37 1.79
CA GLY A 91 -0.15 -2.01 2.11
C GLY A 91 -0.53 -0.64 1.59
N VAL A 92 0.35 0.33 1.77
CA VAL A 92 0.08 1.68 1.29
C VAL A 92 0.00 1.69 -0.23
N ALA A 93 0.91 0.99 -0.90
CA ALA A 93 0.88 0.93 -2.36
C ALA A 93 -0.41 0.30 -2.87
N ALA A 94 -0.88 -0.75 -2.20
CA ALA A 94 -2.11 -1.40 -2.61
C ALA A 94 -3.30 -0.45 -2.50
N LEU A 95 -3.36 0.32 -1.42
CA LEU A 95 -4.44 1.28 -1.26
C LEU A 95 -4.35 2.42 -2.26
N LEU A 96 -3.13 2.86 -2.57
CA LEU A 96 -2.95 3.92 -3.57
C LEU A 96 -3.41 3.44 -4.94
N VAL A 97 -3.03 2.24 -5.31
CA VAL A 97 -3.43 1.70 -6.61
C VAL A 97 -4.95 1.62 -6.68
N ALA A 98 -5.58 1.08 -5.65
CA ALA A 98 -7.03 0.92 -5.65
C ALA A 98 -7.76 2.26 -5.60
N GLY A 99 -7.16 3.25 -4.94
CA GLY A 99 -7.82 4.54 -4.78
C GLY A 99 -7.60 5.51 -5.91
N LEU A 100 -6.45 5.42 -6.59
CA LEU A 100 -6.11 6.39 -7.63
C LEU A 100 -6.31 5.85 -9.03
N THR A 101 -6.46 4.55 -9.19
CA THR A 101 -6.56 3.97 -10.52
C THR A 101 -7.72 3.00 -10.54
N GLU A 102 -7.99 2.45 -11.72
CA GLU A 102 -8.99 1.40 -11.86
C GLU A 102 -8.37 0.02 -11.67
N TYR A 103 -7.13 -0.02 -11.24
CA TYR A 103 -6.43 -1.28 -11.03
C TYR A 103 -6.60 -1.74 -9.60
N THR A 104 -6.40 -3.02 -9.40
CA THR A 104 -6.42 -3.58 -8.06
C THR A 104 -5.33 -4.64 -7.99
N VAL A 105 -4.90 -4.94 -6.78
CA VAL A 105 -3.89 -5.97 -6.56
C VAL A 105 -4.54 -7.33 -6.70
N TYR A 106 -4.01 -8.16 -7.60
CA TYR A 106 -4.59 -9.48 -7.77
C TYR A 106 -3.62 -10.59 -7.38
N GLU A 107 -2.37 -10.27 -7.25
CA GLU A 107 -1.38 -11.28 -6.91
C GLU A 107 -0.12 -10.64 -6.42
N ARG A 108 0.53 -11.28 -5.47
CA ARG A 108 1.82 -10.83 -5.00
C ARG A 108 2.88 -11.41 -5.92
N SER A 109 3.85 -10.60 -6.30
CA SER A 109 4.91 -11.08 -7.17
C SER A 109 5.77 -12.10 -6.47
N ARG A 110 6.22 -13.09 -7.22
CA ARG A 110 7.13 -14.09 -6.68
C ARG A 110 8.53 -13.54 -6.64
N LYS A 111 9.29 -14.00 -5.67
CA LYS A 111 10.68 -13.60 -5.60
C LYS A 111 11.42 -14.11 -6.81
N GLY A 112 12.36 -13.33 -7.29
CA GLY A 112 13.19 -13.74 -8.39
C GLY A 112 12.60 -13.55 -9.74
N THR A 113 11.44 -12.95 -9.85
CA THR A 113 10.84 -12.77 -11.15
C THR A 113 11.23 -11.42 -11.72
N GLY A 114 12.49 -11.23 -11.97
CA GLY A 114 12.94 -10.07 -12.67
C GLY A 114 13.27 -8.88 -11.81
N PHE A 115 13.07 -9.00 -10.54
CA PHE A 115 13.43 -7.92 -9.72
C PHE A 115 14.65 -8.32 -9.03
N ASP A 116 15.81 -8.02 -9.28
CA ASP A 116 16.78 -8.50 -8.70
C ASP A 116 17.40 -7.73 -7.92
N SER A 117 18.21 -7.90 -7.82
CA SER A 117 18.98 -7.29 -7.29
C SER A 117 19.29 -7.28 -6.04
N GLY A 118 19.27 -8.09 -5.40
CA GLY A 118 19.73 -8.16 -4.14
C GLY A 118 19.04 -7.27 -3.17
N VAL A 119 18.05 -6.62 -3.57
CA VAL A 119 17.23 -5.82 -2.69
C VAL A 119 15.94 -6.56 -2.50
N PRO A 120 15.64 -6.96 -1.29
CA PRO A 120 14.37 -7.65 -1.08
C PRO A 120 13.25 -6.68 -1.25
N LEU A 121 12.44 -6.89 -2.24
CA LEU A 121 11.31 -6.06 -2.50
C LEU A 121 10.05 -6.88 -2.48
N LEU A 122 9.02 -6.33 -1.90
CA LEU A 122 7.70 -6.87 -2.06
C LEU A 122 7.10 -6.21 -3.29
N ALA A 123 6.82 -7.01 -4.26
CA ALA A 123 6.20 -6.51 -5.48
C ALA A 123 4.81 -7.08 -5.60
N ILE A 124 3.94 -6.31 -6.20
CA ILE A 124 2.56 -6.72 -6.37
C ILE A 124 2.20 -6.62 -7.83
N LYS A 125 1.25 -7.43 -8.24
CA LYS A 125 0.71 -7.39 -9.59
C LYS A 125 -0.66 -6.78 -9.52
N VAL A 126 -0.96 -5.93 -10.46
CA VAL A 126 -2.23 -5.25 -10.49
C VAL A 126 -2.91 -5.48 -11.83
N ARG A 127 -4.21 -5.35 -11.83
CA ARG A 127 -4.99 -5.43 -13.05
C ARG A 127 -6.21 -4.55 -12.87
N PRO A 128 -6.90 -4.20 -13.96
CA PRO A 128 -8.11 -3.40 -13.82
C PRO A 128 -9.10 -4.07 -12.90
N GLY A 129 -9.81 -3.29 -12.15
CA GLY A 129 -10.85 -3.81 -11.29
C GLY A 129 -12.06 -4.28 -12.08
N ARG A 130 -12.04 -4.10 -13.40
CA ARG A 130 -13.08 -4.59 -14.28
C ARG A 130 -12.53 -5.76 -15.04
N PRO A 131 -13.38 -6.50 -15.73
CA PRO A 131 -12.91 -7.69 -16.41
C PRO A 131 -12.02 -7.43 -17.62
N VAL A 132 -11.44 -6.28 -17.76
CA VAL A 132 -10.52 -6.02 -18.83
C VAL A 132 -9.12 -6.34 -18.36
N GLU A 133 -8.40 -7.11 -19.16
CA GLU A 133 -7.12 -7.55 -18.74
C GLU A 133 -6.03 -6.55 -18.93
N ALA A 134 -5.25 -6.30 -18.00
CA ALA A 134 -4.04 -5.50 -18.11
C ALA A 134 -3.25 -5.73 -16.85
N ASN A 135 -2.03 -6.17 -16.99
CA ASN A 135 -1.20 -6.48 -15.85
C ASN A 135 -0.03 -5.54 -15.77
N ALA A 136 0.29 -5.09 -14.59
CA ALA A 136 1.42 -4.23 -14.37
C ALA A 136 2.03 -4.59 -13.03
N ALA A 137 3.32 -4.38 -12.91
CA ALA A 137 4.00 -4.61 -11.65
C ALA A 137 4.12 -3.28 -10.94
N VAL A 138 3.86 -3.30 -9.64
CA VAL A 138 4.01 -2.10 -8.84
C VAL A 138 5.09 -2.37 -7.84
N SER A 139 6.15 -1.61 -7.90
CA SER A 139 7.21 -1.80 -6.98
C SER A 139 8.35 -1.05 -7.51
N GLY A 140 8.26 0.17 -7.65
CA GLY A 140 9.31 0.98 -8.18
C GLY A 140 9.52 0.77 -9.64
N ARG A 141 8.69 -0.05 -10.31
CA ARG A 141 8.87 -0.23 -11.71
C ARG A 141 7.56 0.02 -12.35
N THR A 142 7.47 1.04 -13.11
CA THR A 142 6.28 1.35 -13.78
C THR A 142 6.31 0.81 -15.12
N ARG A 143 5.26 0.40 -15.65
CA ARG A 143 5.17 -0.10 -16.99
C ARG A 143 4.25 0.75 -17.73
N PRO A 144 4.64 1.25 -18.82
CA PRO A 144 3.78 2.09 -19.65
C PRO A 144 2.60 1.32 -20.14
#